data_3f72df3a2033d70e00193ec68bfd4132
#
_entry.id   3f72df3a2033d70e00193ec68bfd4132
#
_cell.length_a   1.000
_cell.length_b   1.000
_cell.length_c   1.000
_cell.angle_alpha   90.00
_cell.angle_beta   90.00
_cell.angle_gamma   90.00
#
_symmetry.space_group_name_H-M   'P 1'
#
loop_
_entity.id
_entity.type
_entity.pdbx_description
1 polymer ?
#
loop_
_entity_poly.entity_id
_entity_poly.type
_entity_poly.pdbx_seq_one_letter_code
_entity_poly.pdbx_strand_id
1 'polypeptide(L)'
;YTKRPVFAILMHLFRGSIFREALPPMAAYVWMAETILPLAYKRCRFAVLSESSKQDTAKVGIDPDRIAVIPPGTDFARFSPDASVPREPLVLHVGRLKRYKATDHLLQAARRLKERGVKFTTVIVGDGDDKPRLEALAAKLGLGEAVRFTGFVPEAEKVNWYRRAAALVENSVKEGWGLIVVEANACGTPVVVANSPGLRDSSKDGVNGLMYEYGDVPALAGKLERLLSDEALRMRLGQQAIEWAKQWTWDGAAEAMERAIEEAMNEGKDSQ
;
A
#
# COMPACT_ATOMS: atom_id res chain seq x y z
N TYR A 1 -6.58 28.24 -21.82
CA TYR A 1 -7.28 26.95 -21.78
C TYR A 1 -7.10 26.24 -23.11
N THR A 2 -6.67 24.97 -23.08
CA THR A 2 -6.46 24.18 -24.29
C THR A 2 -7.79 23.73 -24.87
N LYS A 3 -7.88 23.69 -26.22
CA LYS A 3 -8.98 23.06 -26.95
C LYS A 3 -8.74 21.56 -27.19
N ARG A 4 -7.54 21.07 -26.78
CA ARG A 4 -7.17 19.65 -26.91
C ARG A 4 -7.81 18.85 -25.77
N PRO A 5 -8.11 17.56 -25.99
CA PRO A 5 -8.55 16.69 -24.90
C PRO A 5 -7.50 16.63 -23.78
N VAL A 6 -7.94 16.61 -22.54
CA VAL A 6 -7.09 16.49 -21.36
C VAL A 6 -7.38 15.15 -20.71
N PHE A 7 -6.31 14.37 -20.52
CA PHE A 7 -6.31 13.13 -19.77
C PHE A 7 -5.55 13.35 -18.47
N ALA A 8 -6.14 13.02 -17.35
CA ALA A 8 -5.58 13.28 -16.02
C ALA A 8 -5.24 11.97 -15.29
N ILE A 9 -4.05 11.88 -14.71
CA ILE A 9 -3.66 10.78 -13.84
C ILE A 9 -3.80 11.24 -12.40
N LEU A 10 -4.63 10.55 -11.61
CA LEU A 10 -4.89 10.87 -10.23
C LEU A 10 -4.50 9.68 -9.34
N MET A 11 -3.36 9.81 -8.63
CA MET A 11 -2.84 8.73 -7.80
C MET A 11 -3.80 8.37 -6.67
N HIS A 12 -4.29 9.37 -5.93
CA HIS A 12 -5.36 9.29 -4.94
C HIS A 12 -5.79 10.69 -4.53
N LEU A 13 -6.96 10.81 -3.93
CA LEU A 13 -7.42 12.01 -3.25
C LEU A 13 -7.12 11.89 -1.76
N PHE A 14 -6.58 12.93 -1.16
CA PHE A 14 -6.34 12.94 0.29
C PHE A 14 -7.64 13.02 1.08
N ARG A 15 -8.55 13.91 0.67
CA ARG A 15 -9.81 14.19 1.36
C ARG A 15 -9.54 14.46 2.86
N GLY A 16 -10.27 13.79 3.75
CA GLY A 16 -10.10 13.98 5.20
C GLY A 16 -8.74 13.49 5.75
N SER A 17 -7.99 12.65 5.03
CA SER A 17 -6.69 12.16 5.54
C SER A 17 -5.62 13.25 5.58
N ILE A 18 -5.76 14.31 4.75
CA ILE A 18 -4.80 15.43 4.72
C ILE A 18 -4.69 16.13 6.08
N PHE A 19 -5.76 16.16 6.88
CA PHE A 19 -5.75 16.78 8.21
C PHE A 19 -4.90 16.01 9.24
N ARG A 20 -4.41 14.82 8.88
CA ARG A 20 -3.42 14.06 9.69
C ARG A 20 -1.98 14.36 9.29
N GLU A 21 -1.78 14.97 8.10
CA GLU A 21 -0.46 15.13 7.48
C GLU A 21 -0.01 16.58 7.40
N ALA A 22 -0.94 17.52 7.39
CA ALA A 22 -0.63 18.94 7.21
C ALA A 22 -1.28 19.82 8.26
N LEU A 23 -0.72 21.01 8.46
CA LEU A 23 -1.33 22.03 9.31
C LEU A 23 -2.72 22.41 8.80
N PRO A 24 -3.68 22.75 9.69
CA PRO A 24 -5.07 22.96 9.33
C PRO A 24 -5.30 23.91 8.14
N PRO A 25 -4.61 25.06 7.97
CA PRO A 25 -4.81 25.94 6.82
C PRO A 25 -4.41 25.27 5.50
N MET A 26 -3.28 24.53 5.48
CA MET A 26 -2.80 23.81 4.31
C MET A 26 -3.73 22.63 3.98
N ALA A 27 -4.15 21.89 4.99
CA ALA A 27 -5.09 20.78 4.85
C ALA A 27 -6.43 21.26 4.27
N ALA A 28 -6.97 22.37 4.75
CA ALA A 28 -8.19 22.99 4.23
C ALA A 28 -8.05 23.42 2.77
N TYR A 29 -6.90 24.00 2.41
CA TYR A 29 -6.62 24.39 1.02
C TYR A 29 -6.63 23.16 0.08
N VAL A 30 -5.92 22.08 0.42
CA VAL A 30 -5.89 20.85 -0.38
C VAL A 30 -7.30 20.25 -0.47
N TRP A 31 -8.01 20.13 0.64
CA TRP A 31 -9.36 19.59 0.67
C TRP A 31 -10.34 20.41 -0.21
N MET A 32 -10.23 21.75 -0.18
CA MET A 32 -11.02 22.63 -1.02
C MET A 32 -10.66 22.48 -2.51
N ALA A 33 -9.35 22.41 -2.83
CA ALA A 33 -8.88 22.19 -4.20
C ALA A 33 -9.42 20.88 -4.77
N GLU A 34 -9.40 19.79 -4.00
CA GLU A 34 -10.00 18.51 -4.40
C GLU A 34 -11.52 18.59 -4.58
N THR A 35 -12.21 19.44 -3.79
CA THR A 35 -13.67 19.61 -3.88
C THR A 35 -14.10 20.36 -5.14
N ILE A 36 -13.30 21.30 -5.61
CA ILE A 36 -13.60 22.07 -6.84
C ILE A 36 -13.08 21.39 -8.12
N LEU A 37 -12.30 20.31 -8.00
CA LEU A 37 -11.73 19.56 -9.12
C LEU A 37 -12.77 19.21 -10.20
N PRO A 38 -14.00 18.75 -9.88
CA PRO A 38 -15.01 18.44 -10.90
C PRO A 38 -15.45 19.65 -11.73
N LEU A 39 -15.43 20.84 -11.16
CA LEU A 39 -15.82 22.06 -11.89
C LEU A 39 -14.84 22.38 -13.02
N ALA A 40 -13.54 22.14 -12.77
CA ALA A 40 -12.49 22.40 -13.75
C ALA A 40 -12.30 21.24 -14.75
N TYR A 41 -12.51 20.00 -14.31
CA TYR A 41 -12.10 18.80 -15.03
C TYR A 41 -13.24 17.82 -15.37
N LYS A 42 -14.52 18.21 -15.22
CA LYS A 42 -15.69 17.34 -15.47
C LYS A 42 -15.74 16.69 -16.85
N ARG A 43 -15.06 17.30 -17.85
CA ARG A 43 -14.98 16.78 -19.23
C ARG A 43 -13.74 15.96 -19.51
N CYS A 44 -12.81 15.86 -18.55
CA CYS A 44 -11.60 15.09 -18.69
C CYS A 44 -11.86 13.61 -18.40
N ARG A 45 -11.08 12.74 -19.04
CA ARG A 45 -10.94 11.36 -18.59
C ARG A 45 -9.83 11.25 -17.57
N PHE A 46 -9.97 10.31 -16.66
CA PHE A 46 -9.04 10.08 -15.57
C PHE A 46 -8.50 8.66 -15.60
N ALA A 47 -7.24 8.48 -15.19
CA ALA A 47 -6.71 7.21 -14.73
C ALA A 47 -6.47 7.29 -13.22
N VAL A 48 -6.86 6.26 -12.50
CA VAL A 48 -6.62 6.08 -11.07
C VAL A 48 -5.99 4.71 -10.83
N LEU A 49 -5.34 4.52 -9.68
CA LEU A 49 -4.57 3.30 -9.43
C LEU A 49 -5.41 2.13 -8.86
N SER A 50 -6.59 2.40 -8.31
CA SER A 50 -7.41 1.40 -7.63
C SER A 50 -8.90 1.69 -7.75
N GLU A 51 -9.71 0.67 -7.51
CA GLU A 51 -11.17 0.83 -7.45
C GLU A 51 -11.59 1.76 -6.30
N SER A 52 -10.92 1.68 -5.16
CA SER A 52 -11.11 2.62 -4.05
C SER A 52 -10.84 4.07 -4.48
N SER A 53 -9.80 4.31 -5.26
CA SER A 53 -9.49 5.66 -5.81
C SER A 53 -10.54 6.10 -6.84
N LYS A 54 -11.08 5.18 -7.66
CA LYS A 54 -12.20 5.45 -8.57
C LYS A 54 -13.44 5.89 -7.79
N GLN A 55 -13.82 5.14 -6.76
CA GLN A 55 -14.96 5.48 -5.91
C GLN A 55 -14.80 6.84 -5.24
N ASP A 56 -13.62 7.15 -4.72
CA ASP A 56 -13.37 8.45 -4.09
C ASP A 56 -13.39 9.61 -5.10
N THR A 57 -12.91 9.38 -6.32
CA THR A 57 -12.95 10.36 -7.41
C THR A 57 -14.40 10.57 -7.89
N ALA A 58 -15.19 9.52 -7.95
CA ALA A 58 -16.62 9.62 -8.29
C ALA A 58 -17.40 10.38 -7.20
N LYS A 59 -17.11 10.15 -5.92
CA LYS A 59 -17.76 10.87 -4.80
C LYS A 59 -17.53 12.38 -4.82
N VAL A 60 -16.45 12.87 -5.40
CA VAL A 60 -16.26 14.32 -5.56
C VAL A 60 -16.96 14.89 -6.78
N GLY A 61 -17.64 14.06 -7.61
CA GLY A 61 -18.49 14.50 -8.71
C GLY A 61 -17.91 14.29 -10.10
N ILE A 62 -16.87 13.48 -10.25
CA ILE A 62 -16.40 13.00 -11.56
C ILE A 62 -17.23 11.79 -11.96
N ASP A 63 -17.69 11.78 -13.23
CA ASP A 63 -18.44 10.67 -13.81
C ASP A 63 -17.61 9.36 -13.75
N PRO A 64 -18.11 8.29 -13.14
CA PRO A 64 -17.43 7.01 -13.05
C PRO A 64 -17.02 6.41 -14.40
N ASP A 65 -17.78 6.66 -15.48
CA ASP A 65 -17.52 6.18 -16.83
C ASP A 65 -16.32 6.88 -17.48
N ARG A 66 -15.88 8.01 -16.88
CA ARG A 66 -14.69 8.75 -17.28
C ARG A 66 -13.45 8.39 -16.47
N ILE A 67 -13.53 7.39 -15.59
CA ILE A 67 -12.45 7.00 -14.69
C ILE A 67 -12.00 5.56 -15.02
N ALA A 68 -10.84 5.42 -15.64
CA ALA A 68 -10.19 4.15 -15.85
C ALA A 68 -9.39 3.75 -14.59
N VAL A 69 -9.48 2.48 -14.18
CA VAL A 69 -8.65 1.92 -13.11
C VAL A 69 -7.45 1.23 -13.75
N ILE A 70 -6.26 1.74 -13.49
CA ILE A 70 -5.00 1.26 -14.09
C ILE A 70 -3.99 1.07 -12.96
N PRO A 71 -3.97 -0.11 -12.33
CA PRO A 71 -2.98 -0.44 -11.31
C PRO A 71 -1.56 -0.44 -11.89
N PRO A 72 -0.56 0.02 -11.13
CA PRO A 72 0.83 -0.02 -11.58
C PRO A 72 1.34 -1.46 -11.60
N GLY A 73 2.28 -1.73 -12.49
CA GLY A 73 2.95 -3.01 -12.62
C GLY A 73 4.05 -3.23 -11.58
N THR A 74 4.56 -4.46 -11.54
CA THR A 74 5.70 -4.87 -10.73
C THR A 74 6.83 -5.38 -11.63
N ASP A 75 8.07 -5.08 -11.25
CA ASP A 75 9.28 -5.55 -11.92
C ASP A 75 9.64 -6.96 -11.42
N PHE A 76 9.18 -8.00 -12.12
CA PHE A 76 9.43 -9.40 -11.76
C PHE A 76 10.87 -9.85 -11.99
N ALA A 77 11.67 -9.13 -12.77
CA ALA A 77 13.10 -9.40 -12.88
C ALA A 77 13.81 -9.06 -11.56
N ARG A 78 13.33 -8.07 -10.87
CA ARG A 78 13.85 -7.61 -9.57
C ARG A 78 13.17 -8.28 -8.39
N PHE A 79 11.85 -8.25 -8.35
CA PHE A 79 11.04 -8.82 -7.27
C PHE A 79 10.62 -10.25 -7.63
N SER A 80 11.38 -11.21 -7.14
CA SER A 80 11.15 -12.63 -7.38
C SER A 80 11.57 -13.44 -6.16
N PRO A 81 10.98 -14.64 -5.95
CA PRO A 81 11.43 -15.55 -4.91
C PRO A 81 12.88 -15.99 -5.13
N ASP A 82 13.55 -16.31 -4.04
CA ASP A 82 14.89 -16.92 -4.07
C ASP A 82 14.94 -18.05 -3.03
N ALA A 83 14.97 -19.29 -3.52
CA ALA A 83 14.96 -20.48 -2.67
C ALA A 83 16.24 -20.63 -1.81
N SER A 84 17.32 -19.92 -2.15
CA SER A 84 18.55 -19.91 -1.37
C SER A 84 18.46 -19.03 -0.12
N VAL A 85 17.46 -18.14 -0.06
CA VAL A 85 17.24 -17.22 1.07
C VAL A 85 16.23 -17.84 2.03
N PRO A 86 16.64 -18.29 3.23
CA PRO A 86 15.72 -18.86 4.21
C PRO A 86 14.79 -17.79 4.77
N ARG A 87 13.53 -18.17 4.98
CA ARG A 87 12.58 -17.31 5.68
C ARG A 87 12.84 -17.35 7.18
N GLU A 88 12.72 -16.20 7.79
CA GLU A 88 12.93 -15.98 9.21
C GLU A 88 11.61 -15.63 9.91
N PRO A 89 11.51 -15.80 11.24
CA PRO A 89 10.37 -15.29 12.00
C PRO A 89 10.42 -13.75 12.06
N LEU A 90 10.36 -13.12 10.89
CA LEU A 90 10.55 -11.70 10.66
C LEU A 90 9.26 -11.06 10.16
N VAL A 91 8.81 -10.04 10.87
CA VAL A 91 7.72 -9.14 10.46
C VAL A 91 8.34 -7.90 9.85
N LEU A 92 8.03 -7.60 8.60
CA LEU A 92 8.62 -6.51 7.85
C LEU A 92 7.61 -5.38 7.63
N HIS A 93 8.06 -4.14 7.80
CA HIS A 93 7.38 -2.95 7.29
C HIS A 93 8.35 -2.17 6.39
N VAL A 94 7.87 -1.71 5.24
CA VAL A 94 8.67 -0.95 4.27
C VAL A 94 7.91 0.31 3.87
N GLY A 95 8.53 1.47 3.96
CA GLY A 95 7.90 2.69 3.47
C GLY A 95 8.35 3.96 4.17
N ARG A 96 7.82 5.09 3.71
CA ARG A 96 8.05 6.38 4.38
C ARG A 96 7.38 6.37 5.75
N LEU A 97 8.10 6.76 6.78
CA LEU A 97 7.56 6.83 8.13
C LEU A 97 6.77 8.13 8.34
N LYS A 98 5.49 8.07 7.99
CA LYS A 98 4.50 9.13 8.08
C LYS A 98 3.32 8.71 8.98
N ARG A 99 2.62 9.67 9.57
CA ARG A 99 1.48 9.40 10.46
C ARG A 99 0.39 8.54 9.82
N TYR A 100 0.07 8.79 8.54
CA TYR A 100 -0.97 8.02 7.84
C TYR A 100 -0.60 6.56 7.58
N LYS A 101 0.71 6.21 7.65
CA LYS A 101 1.19 4.83 7.54
C LYS A 101 0.89 3.98 8.78
N ALA A 102 0.51 4.63 9.88
CA ALA A 102 0.09 3.98 11.13
C ALA A 102 1.04 2.86 11.61
N THR A 103 2.36 3.08 11.45
CA THR A 103 3.39 2.11 11.88
C THR A 103 3.36 1.87 13.39
N ASP A 104 2.77 2.77 14.16
CA ASP A 104 2.50 2.59 15.58
C ASP A 104 1.54 1.43 15.89
N HIS A 105 0.60 1.09 15.00
CA HIS A 105 -0.21 -0.12 15.15
C HIS A 105 0.66 -1.40 15.11
N LEU A 106 1.67 -1.44 14.23
CA LEU A 106 2.63 -2.54 14.20
C LEU A 106 3.43 -2.65 15.50
N LEU A 107 3.92 -1.52 16.04
CA LEU A 107 4.64 -1.52 17.32
C LEU A 107 3.77 -2.02 18.47
N GLN A 108 2.50 -1.61 18.51
CA GLN A 108 1.55 -2.09 19.51
C GLN A 108 1.24 -3.60 19.33
N ALA A 109 1.12 -4.09 18.10
CA ALA A 109 0.97 -5.51 17.81
C ALA A 109 2.22 -6.30 18.21
N ALA A 110 3.43 -5.79 17.94
CA ALA A 110 4.69 -6.38 18.36
C ALA A 110 4.78 -6.51 19.89
N ARG A 111 4.29 -5.51 20.64
CA ARG A 111 4.20 -5.61 22.12
C ARG A 111 3.31 -6.78 22.55
N ARG A 112 2.14 -6.96 21.91
CA ARG A 112 1.23 -8.06 22.22
C ARG A 112 1.84 -9.43 21.89
N LEU A 113 2.56 -9.54 20.76
CA LEU A 113 3.28 -10.77 20.42
C LEU A 113 4.36 -11.10 21.45
N LYS A 114 5.13 -10.10 21.88
CA LYS A 114 6.14 -10.25 22.93
C LYS A 114 5.54 -10.72 24.26
N GLU A 115 4.43 -10.14 24.67
CA GLU A 115 3.69 -10.53 25.90
C GLU A 115 3.17 -11.97 25.86
N ARG A 116 2.86 -12.49 24.66
CA ARG A 116 2.46 -13.88 24.43
C ARG A 116 3.65 -14.85 24.29
N GLY A 117 4.88 -14.35 24.40
CA GLY A 117 6.10 -15.17 24.26
C GLY A 117 6.39 -15.64 22.84
N VAL A 118 5.78 -15.04 21.82
CA VAL A 118 6.07 -15.34 20.42
C VAL A 118 7.50 -14.90 20.07
N LYS A 119 8.27 -15.77 19.42
CA LYS A 119 9.61 -15.44 18.92
C LYS A 119 9.52 -14.80 17.56
N PHE A 120 9.95 -13.56 17.44
CA PHE A 120 9.94 -12.79 16.18
C PHE A 120 10.92 -11.62 16.26
N THR A 121 11.22 -11.06 15.10
CA THR A 121 11.87 -9.75 14.96
C THR A 121 11.01 -8.89 14.04
N THR A 122 10.81 -7.64 14.38
CA THR A 122 10.18 -6.64 13.48
C THR A 122 11.28 -5.78 12.87
N VAL A 123 11.30 -5.69 11.56
CA VAL A 123 12.20 -4.77 10.82
C VAL A 123 11.36 -3.70 10.14
N ILE A 124 11.72 -2.45 10.40
CA ILE A 124 11.08 -1.25 9.85
C ILE A 124 12.09 -0.58 8.92
N VAL A 125 11.85 -0.74 7.62
CA VAL A 125 12.69 -0.19 6.55
C VAL A 125 12.10 1.11 6.06
N GLY A 126 12.88 2.17 6.08
CA GLY A 126 12.51 3.50 5.59
C GLY A 126 12.77 4.60 6.60
N ASP A 127 12.48 5.82 6.18
CA ASP A 127 12.69 7.03 6.97
C ASP A 127 11.51 7.99 6.83
N GLY A 128 11.42 8.99 7.67
CA GLY A 128 10.38 9.99 7.65
C GLY A 128 10.27 10.78 8.95
N ASP A 129 9.45 11.81 8.92
CA ASP A 129 9.25 12.73 10.05
C ASP A 129 8.59 12.10 11.29
N ASP A 130 7.92 10.94 11.12
CA ASP A 130 7.33 10.20 12.23
C ASP A 130 8.31 9.25 12.94
N LYS A 131 9.52 9.01 12.38
CA LYS A 131 10.50 8.08 12.94
C LYS A 131 10.85 8.34 14.39
N PRO A 132 11.17 9.58 14.82
CA PRO A 132 11.52 9.85 16.22
C PRO A 132 10.40 9.47 17.20
N ARG A 133 9.13 9.71 16.81
CA ARG A 133 7.97 9.33 17.61
C ARG A 133 7.84 7.81 17.71
N LEU A 134 8.06 7.10 16.60
CA LEU A 134 7.99 5.64 16.55
C LEU A 134 9.09 4.98 17.37
N GLU A 135 10.32 5.49 17.31
CA GLU A 135 11.44 5.02 18.14
C GLU A 135 11.16 5.23 19.64
N ALA A 136 10.66 6.40 20.02
CA ALA A 136 10.24 6.69 21.39
C ALA A 136 9.10 5.76 21.84
N LEU A 137 8.14 5.47 20.96
CA LEU A 137 7.05 4.54 21.25
C LEU A 137 7.57 3.10 21.42
N ALA A 138 8.49 2.64 20.58
CA ALA A 138 9.09 1.31 20.70
C ALA A 138 9.85 1.16 22.03
N ALA A 139 10.59 2.20 22.46
CA ALA A 139 11.23 2.22 23.77
C ALA A 139 10.21 2.18 24.91
N LYS A 140 9.15 3.02 24.86
CA LYS A 140 8.06 3.04 25.86
C LYS A 140 7.36 1.70 25.97
N LEU A 141 7.17 0.98 24.86
CA LEU A 141 6.57 -0.34 24.82
C LEU A 141 7.54 -1.47 25.26
N GLY A 142 8.79 -1.14 25.56
CA GLY A 142 9.81 -2.10 26.00
C GLY A 142 10.14 -3.14 24.93
N LEU A 143 10.10 -2.76 23.64
CA LEU A 143 10.32 -3.70 22.54
C LEU A 143 11.79 -4.11 22.40
N GLY A 144 12.75 -3.22 22.71
CA GLY A 144 14.18 -3.52 22.68
C GLY A 144 14.61 -4.13 21.35
N GLU A 145 15.33 -5.23 21.40
CA GLU A 145 15.86 -5.94 20.22
C GLU A 145 14.79 -6.59 19.32
N ALA A 146 13.52 -6.68 19.79
CA ALA A 146 12.43 -7.22 18.98
C ALA A 146 12.03 -6.29 17.83
N VAL A 147 12.47 -5.02 17.83
CA VAL A 147 12.19 -4.04 16.76
C VAL A 147 13.46 -3.34 16.34
N ARG A 148 13.73 -3.33 15.04
CA ARG A 148 14.87 -2.66 14.41
C ARG A 148 14.40 -1.67 13.37
N PHE A 149 14.85 -0.43 13.46
CA PHE A 149 14.72 0.60 12.42
C PHE A 149 16.01 0.63 11.59
N THR A 150 15.91 0.40 10.29
CA THR A 150 17.10 0.37 9.41
C THR A 150 17.40 1.76 8.79
N GLY A 151 16.39 2.62 8.74
CA GLY A 151 16.43 3.78 7.86
C GLY A 151 16.21 3.39 6.40
N PHE A 152 16.61 4.27 5.48
CA PHE A 152 16.60 3.97 4.06
C PHE A 152 17.64 2.88 3.73
N VAL A 153 17.25 1.93 2.88
CA VAL A 153 18.14 0.87 2.38
C VAL A 153 18.16 0.88 0.84
N PRO A 154 19.25 0.41 0.22
CA PRO A 154 19.29 0.19 -1.23
C PRO A 154 18.23 -0.82 -1.68
N GLU A 155 17.82 -0.73 -2.95
CA GLU A 155 16.77 -1.58 -3.54
C GLU A 155 17.06 -3.08 -3.39
N ALA A 156 18.30 -3.50 -3.63
CA ALA A 156 18.71 -4.90 -3.50
C ALA A 156 18.55 -5.42 -2.06
N GLU A 157 18.83 -4.58 -1.06
CA GLU A 157 18.63 -4.92 0.34
C GLU A 157 17.14 -4.99 0.68
N LYS A 158 16.31 -4.09 0.13
CA LYS A 158 14.84 -4.13 0.28
C LYS A 158 14.28 -5.46 -0.25
N VAL A 159 14.72 -5.90 -1.43
CA VAL A 159 14.33 -7.21 -2.00
C VAL A 159 14.72 -8.36 -1.08
N ASN A 160 15.94 -8.32 -0.52
CA ASN A 160 16.38 -9.34 0.42
C ASN A 160 15.53 -9.36 1.71
N TRP A 161 15.11 -8.20 2.22
CA TRP A 161 14.17 -8.13 3.35
C TRP A 161 12.81 -8.77 3.00
N TYR A 162 12.27 -8.52 1.80
CA TYR A 162 11.05 -9.22 1.36
C TYR A 162 11.23 -10.74 1.37
N ARG A 163 12.34 -11.25 0.80
CA ARG A 163 12.59 -12.69 0.70
C ARG A 163 12.73 -13.37 2.06
N ARG A 164 13.29 -12.70 3.05
CA ARG A 164 13.51 -13.21 4.42
C ARG A 164 12.26 -13.15 5.28
N ALA A 165 11.35 -12.23 5.03
CA ALA A 165 10.23 -11.96 5.91
C ALA A 165 9.19 -13.09 5.94
N ALA A 166 8.69 -13.44 7.13
CA ALA A 166 7.52 -14.29 7.30
C ALA A 166 6.22 -13.58 6.85
N ALA A 167 6.16 -12.27 7.03
CA ALA A 167 5.06 -11.43 6.58
C ALA A 167 5.50 -9.97 6.37
N LEU A 168 4.96 -9.30 5.35
CA LEU A 168 4.96 -7.84 5.26
C LEU A 168 3.72 -7.29 5.95
N VAL A 169 3.86 -6.16 6.65
CA VAL A 169 2.73 -5.44 7.26
C VAL A 169 2.56 -4.06 6.63
N GLU A 170 1.33 -3.74 6.24
CA GLU A 170 0.98 -2.39 5.80
C GLU A 170 -0.31 -1.93 6.50
N ASN A 171 -0.18 -0.85 7.28
CA ASN A 171 -1.22 -0.35 8.18
C ASN A 171 -1.84 0.96 7.73
N SER A 172 -1.52 1.45 6.54
CA SER A 172 -1.90 2.78 6.07
C SER A 172 -3.41 3.03 6.19
N VAL A 173 -3.76 4.23 6.62
CA VAL A 173 -5.16 4.70 6.61
C VAL A 173 -5.72 4.70 5.19
N LYS A 174 -4.86 5.00 4.21
CA LYS A 174 -5.21 5.11 2.80
C LYS A 174 -3.97 5.02 1.93
N GLU A 175 -4.09 4.31 0.83
CA GLU A 175 -3.10 4.25 -0.24
C GLU A 175 -3.77 4.50 -1.60
N GLY A 176 -2.96 4.84 -2.61
CA GLY A 176 -3.41 4.81 -3.99
C GLY A 176 -3.56 3.37 -4.50
N TRP A 177 -2.59 2.50 -4.13
CA TRP A 177 -2.56 1.08 -4.50
C TRP A 177 -1.94 0.20 -3.40
N GLY A 178 -0.70 0.42 -3.05
CA GLY A 178 0.09 -0.44 -2.17
C GLY A 178 1.16 -1.22 -2.94
N LEU A 179 2.03 -0.50 -3.65
CA LEU A 179 3.12 -1.10 -4.43
C LEU A 179 3.94 -2.11 -3.63
N ILE A 180 4.29 -1.78 -2.38
CA ILE A 180 5.09 -2.65 -1.52
C ILE A 180 4.40 -3.98 -1.20
N VAL A 181 3.06 -4.02 -1.23
CA VAL A 181 2.27 -5.25 -1.08
C VAL A 181 2.55 -6.18 -2.26
N VAL A 182 2.48 -5.66 -3.48
CA VAL A 182 2.69 -6.45 -4.70
C VAL A 182 4.17 -6.84 -4.86
N GLU A 183 5.11 -5.95 -4.49
CA GLU A 183 6.55 -6.25 -4.45
C GLU A 183 6.85 -7.43 -3.49
N ALA A 184 6.32 -7.39 -2.28
CA ALA A 184 6.49 -8.47 -1.30
C ALA A 184 5.84 -9.78 -1.79
N ASN A 185 4.64 -9.70 -2.36
CA ASN A 185 3.94 -10.83 -2.95
C ASN A 185 4.75 -11.46 -4.10
N ALA A 186 5.34 -10.66 -4.97
CA ALA A 186 6.21 -11.13 -6.05
C ALA A 186 7.44 -11.89 -5.49
N CYS A 187 7.93 -11.52 -4.31
CA CYS A 187 8.97 -12.26 -3.59
C CYS A 187 8.46 -13.49 -2.81
N GLY A 188 7.18 -13.83 -2.94
CA GLY A 188 6.54 -14.94 -2.23
C GLY A 188 6.26 -14.66 -0.75
N THR A 189 6.22 -13.40 -0.35
CA THR A 189 5.96 -12.99 1.04
C THR A 189 4.50 -12.61 1.20
N PRO A 190 3.74 -13.35 2.03
CA PRO A 190 2.36 -13.00 2.34
C PRO A 190 2.30 -11.69 3.13
N VAL A 191 1.18 -11.00 3.04
CA VAL A 191 1.00 -9.70 3.69
C VAL A 191 -0.04 -9.75 4.80
N VAL A 192 0.07 -8.84 5.78
CA VAL A 192 -1.00 -8.51 6.71
C VAL A 192 -1.31 -7.03 6.52
N VAL A 193 -2.50 -6.73 6.02
CA VAL A 193 -2.87 -5.37 5.63
C VAL A 193 -4.12 -4.89 6.37
N ALA A 194 -4.18 -3.59 6.62
CA ALA A 194 -5.41 -2.96 7.07
C ALA A 194 -6.48 -2.98 5.95
N ASN A 195 -7.73 -3.21 6.31
CA ASN A 195 -8.88 -3.04 5.42
C ASN A 195 -9.11 -1.54 5.17
N SER A 196 -8.27 -0.95 4.34
CA SER A 196 -8.30 0.47 3.99
C SER A 196 -8.24 0.68 2.48
N PRO A 197 -8.69 1.84 1.97
CA PRO A 197 -8.64 2.15 0.54
C PRO A 197 -7.24 1.97 -0.05
N GLY A 198 -7.14 1.35 -1.22
CA GLY A 198 -5.90 1.01 -1.90
C GLY A 198 -5.28 -0.30 -1.42
N LEU A 199 -5.22 -0.54 -0.11
CA LEU A 199 -4.70 -1.82 0.42
C LEU A 199 -5.66 -2.98 0.17
N ARG A 200 -6.98 -2.76 0.30
CA ARG A 200 -7.99 -3.77 -0.03
C ARG A 200 -8.07 -4.09 -1.52
N ASP A 201 -7.56 -3.18 -2.37
CA ASP A 201 -7.53 -3.37 -3.82
C ASP A 201 -6.29 -4.19 -4.25
N SER A 202 -5.14 -3.96 -3.60
CA SER A 202 -3.89 -4.71 -3.84
C SER A 202 -3.82 -6.04 -3.10
N SER A 203 -4.77 -6.30 -2.18
CA SER A 203 -4.78 -7.50 -1.34
C SER A 203 -6.14 -8.18 -1.35
N LYS A 204 -6.14 -9.51 -1.21
CA LYS A 204 -7.34 -10.34 -1.06
C LYS A 204 -7.16 -11.28 0.13
N ASP A 205 -8.03 -11.13 1.15
CA ASP A 205 -7.96 -11.90 2.38
C ASP A 205 -7.98 -13.41 2.12
N GLY A 206 -7.06 -14.13 2.76
CA GLY A 206 -6.91 -15.58 2.61
C GLY A 206 -6.27 -16.05 1.30
N VAL A 207 -5.94 -15.14 0.38
CA VAL A 207 -5.30 -15.43 -0.92
C VAL A 207 -3.82 -15.02 -0.90
N ASN A 208 -3.51 -13.73 -0.95
CA ASN A 208 -2.13 -13.24 -0.95
C ASN A 208 -1.66 -12.73 0.41
N GLY A 209 -2.52 -12.84 1.43
CA GLY A 209 -2.25 -12.42 2.79
C GLY A 209 -3.48 -12.50 3.67
N LEU A 210 -3.44 -11.80 4.80
CA LEU A 210 -4.53 -11.68 5.75
C LEU A 210 -4.90 -10.20 5.92
N MET A 211 -6.20 -9.92 6.01
CA MET A 211 -6.71 -8.57 6.19
C MET A 211 -7.31 -8.38 7.57
N TYR A 212 -7.15 -7.21 8.18
CA TYR A 212 -7.75 -6.84 9.46
C TYR A 212 -8.41 -5.46 9.38
N GLU A 213 -9.37 -5.19 10.23
CA GLU A 213 -10.02 -3.88 10.27
C GLU A 213 -9.06 -2.80 10.77
N TYR A 214 -8.96 -1.69 10.05
CA TYR A 214 -8.06 -0.59 10.41
C TYR A 214 -8.26 -0.15 11.86
N GLY A 215 -7.16 -0.13 12.64
CA GLY A 215 -7.18 0.21 14.07
C GLY A 215 -7.37 -0.98 15.01
N ASP A 216 -7.77 -2.15 14.53
CA ASP A 216 -7.87 -3.37 15.33
C ASP A 216 -6.49 -4.01 15.55
N VAL A 217 -5.73 -3.43 16.47
CA VAL A 217 -4.38 -3.92 16.84
C VAL A 217 -4.41 -5.35 17.41
N PRO A 218 -5.40 -5.77 18.22
CA PRO A 218 -5.55 -7.17 18.61
C PRO A 218 -5.67 -8.13 17.45
N ALA A 219 -6.49 -7.82 16.43
CA ALA A 219 -6.64 -8.63 15.23
C ALA A 219 -5.35 -8.67 14.41
N LEU A 220 -4.66 -7.53 14.25
CA LEU A 220 -3.35 -7.46 13.61
C LEU A 220 -2.36 -8.41 14.30
N ALA A 221 -2.24 -8.35 15.62
CA ALA A 221 -1.36 -9.23 16.40
C ALA A 221 -1.70 -10.71 16.20
N GLY A 222 -2.98 -11.07 16.23
CA GLY A 222 -3.43 -12.45 16.02
C GLY A 222 -3.12 -12.98 14.62
N LYS A 223 -3.27 -12.14 13.57
CA LYS A 223 -2.92 -12.52 12.19
C LYS A 223 -1.42 -12.67 11.99
N LEU A 224 -0.61 -11.81 12.61
CA LEU A 224 0.85 -11.94 12.63
C LEU A 224 1.30 -13.21 13.37
N GLU A 225 0.77 -13.47 14.56
CA GLU A 225 1.05 -14.69 15.33
C GLU A 225 0.76 -15.96 14.50
N ARG A 226 -0.36 -15.96 13.80
CA ARG A 226 -0.75 -17.06 12.91
C ARG A 226 0.25 -17.28 11.78
N LEU A 227 0.73 -16.21 11.10
CA LEU A 227 1.73 -16.35 10.04
C LEU A 227 3.12 -16.71 10.58
N LEU A 228 3.46 -16.34 11.81
CA LEU A 228 4.72 -16.70 12.46
C LEU A 228 4.74 -18.16 12.90
N SER A 229 3.61 -18.71 13.37
CA SER A 229 3.52 -20.06 13.96
C SER A 229 3.05 -21.14 12.97
N ASP A 230 2.25 -20.81 11.96
CA ASP A 230 1.68 -21.76 10.98
C ASP A 230 2.46 -21.69 9.66
N GLU A 231 3.47 -22.56 9.54
CA GLU A 231 4.30 -22.63 8.34
C GLU A 231 3.51 -23.04 7.10
N ALA A 232 2.59 -23.98 7.23
CA ALA A 232 1.79 -24.48 6.11
C ALA A 232 0.90 -23.36 5.53
N LEU A 233 0.26 -22.58 6.42
CA LEU A 233 -0.50 -21.40 6.02
C LEU A 233 0.40 -20.37 5.32
N ARG A 234 1.57 -20.08 5.90
CA ARG A 234 2.51 -19.10 5.34
C ARG A 234 3.00 -19.53 3.97
N MET A 235 3.37 -20.79 3.77
CA MET A 235 3.80 -21.32 2.48
C MET A 235 2.67 -21.25 1.44
N ARG A 236 1.46 -21.64 1.79
CA ARG A 236 0.30 -21.59 0.91
C ARG A 236 0.00 -20.15 0.46
N LEU A 237 -0.07 -19.22 1.41
CA LEU A 237 -0.32 -17.81 1.09
C LEU A 237 0.84 -17.20 0.29
N GLY A 238 2.08 -17.57 0.58
CA GLY A 238 3.26 -17.12 -0.18
C GLY A 238 3.22 -17.56 -1.64
N GLN A 239 2.85 -18.82 -1.90
CA GLN A 239 2.69 -19.31 -3.26
C GLN A 239 1.55 -18.61 -4.00
N GLN A 240 0.41 -18.43 -3.35
CA GLN A 240 -0.73 -17.70 -3.91
C GLN A 240 -0.42 -16.21 -4.12
N ALA A 241 0.43 -15.62 -3.27
CA ALA A 241 0.88 -14.23 -3.40
C ALA A 241 1.69 -14.02 -4.68
N ILE A 242 2.55 -14.98 -5.07
CA ILE A 242 3.28 -14.91 -6.35
C ILE A 242 2.30 -14.87 -7.53
N GLU A 243 1.31 -15.77 -7.52
CA GLU A 243 0.32 -15.82 -8.60
C GLU A 243 -0.58 -14.57 -8.61
N TRP A 244 -0.90 -14.03 -7.45
CA TRP A 244 -1.61 -12.76 -7.32
C TRP A 244 -0.80 -11.60 -7.91
N ALA A 245 0.49 -11.51 -7.61
CA ALA A 245 1.36 -10.45 -8.10
C ALA A 245 1.49 -10.46 -9.64
N LYS A 246 1.54 -11.65 -10.27
CA LYS A 246 1.68 -11.80 -11.73
C LYS A 246 0.57 -11.12 -12.56
N GLN A 247 -0.57 -10.80 -11.94
CA GLN A 247 -1.66 -10.09 -12.60
C GLN A 247 -1.32 -8.62 -12.88
N TRP A 248 -0.31 -8.07 -12.20
CA TRP A 248 0.03 -6.65 -12.21
C TRP A 248 1.38 -6.45 -12.91
N THR A 249 1.35 -6.30 -14.24
CA THR A 249 2.54 -6.10 -15.08
C THR A 249 2.62 -4.66 -15.60
N TRP A 250 3.82 -4.17 -15.84
CA TRP A 250 3.99 -2.85 -16.46
C TRP A 250 3.48 -2.83 -17.89
N ASP A 251 3.60 -3.93 -18.65
CA ASP A 251 3.06 -4.03 -20.02
C ASP A 251 1.54 -3.93 -19.99
N GLY A 252 0.86 -4.68 -19.10
CA GLY A 252 -0.59 -4.58 -18.95
C GLY A 252 -1.07 -3.19 -18.50
N ALA A 253 -0.31 -2.52 -17.63
CA ALA A 253 -0.61 -1.14 -17.24
C ALA A 253 -0.42 -0.16 -18.40
N ALA A 254 0.63 -0.33 -19.22
CA ALA A 254 0.90 0.49 -20.41
C ALA A 254 -0.20 0.32 -21.46
N GLU A 255 -0.58 -0.91 -21.79
CA GLU A 255 -1.69 -1.20 -22.71
C GLU A 255 -3.03 -0.61 -22.25
N ALA A 256 -3.33 -0.71 -20.94
CA ALA A 256 -4.54 -0.12 -20.38
C ALA A 256 -4.51 1.41 -20.45
N MET A 257 -3.34 2.02 -20.22
CA MET A 257 -3.14 3.46 -20.32
C MET A 257 -3.29 3.94 -21.76
N GLU A 258 -2.71 3.24 -22.73
CA GLU A 258 -2.83 3.55 -24.16
C GLU A 258 -4.30 3.56 -24.60
N ARG A 259 -5.05 2.48 -24.30
CA ARG A 259 -6.50 2.41 -24.56
C ARG A 259 -7.26 3.59 -23.96
N ALA A 260 -7.00 3.92 -22.71
CA ALA A 260 -7.69 5.02 -22.02
C ALA A 260 -7.38 6.40 -22.63
N ILE A 261 -6.15 6.60 -23.13
CA ILE A 261 -5.76 7.83 -23.83
C ILE A 261 -6.44 7.90 -25.21
N GLU A 262 -6.46 6.79 -25.96
CA GLU A 262 -7.13 6.74 -27.27
C GLU A 262 -8.63 7.05 -27.17
N GLU A 263 -9.31 6.50 -26.16
CA GLU A 263 -10.71 6.83 -25.87
C GLU A 263 -10.89 8.33 -25.59
N ALA A 264 -10.00 8.94 -24.80
CA ALA A 264 -10.06 10.38 -24.53
C ALA A 264 -9.85 11.22 -25.79
N MET A 265 -8.98 10.77 -26.70
CA MET A 265 -8.72 11.46 -27.98
C MET A 265 -9.91 11.38 -28.94
N ASN A 266 -10.59 10.24 -28.99
CA ASN A 266 -11.74 10.04 -29.87
C ASN A 266 -12.95 10.86 -29.42
N GLU A 267 -13.28 10.90 -28.14
CA GLU A 267 -14.32 11.79 -27.60
C GLU A 267 -14.05 13.28 -27.89
N GLY A 268 -12.78 13.68 -27.91
CA GLY A 268 -12.40 15.06 -28.23
C GLY A 268 -12.66 15.43 -29.69
N LYS A 269 -12.66 14.45 -30.60
CA LYS A 269 -12.99 14.67 -32.04
C LYS A 269 -14.49 14.82 -32.27
N ASP A 270 -15.29 14.03 -31.56
CA ASP A 270 -16.76 14.04 -31.68
C ASP A 270 -17.39 15.29 -31.05
N SER A 271 -16.62 16.05 -30.26
CA SER A 271 -17.07 17.26 -29.56
C SER A 271 -16.69 18.56 -30.26
N GLN A 272 -16.07 18.51 -31.44
CA GLN A 272 -15.72 19.65 -32.31
C GLN A 272 -16.66 19.75 -33.48
#